data_0da83a86c647962f29504cd89b6dac9d
#
_entry.id   0da83a86c647962f29504cd89b6dac9d
#
_cell.length_a   1.000
_cell.length_b   1.000
_cell.length_c   1.000
_cell.angle_alpha   90.00
_cell.angle_beta   90.00
_cell.angle_gamma   90.00
#
_symmetry.space_group_name_H-M   'P 1'
#
loop_
_entity.id
_entity.type
_entity.pdbx_description
1 polymer ?
#
loop_
_entity_poly.entity_id
_entity_poly.type
_entity_poly.pdbx_seq_one_letter_code
_entity_poly.pdbx_strand_id
1 'polypeptide(L)'
;MIKIGVFICHCGHNIASAVDVEKVVEFAKTLPGVAYAGHNLYSCSQEGLSSIKKSIEENELNRVVVAACTPRTHEPLFRRACEQAGINKYLFEFVNIREHCSWIHTKEPEAATEKAKKLVAMGVAKAALLEPQEEGESKVIPRAVVIGAGIAGLAAAASLLEQGIETHLVEKDDRVGGLLKDIAIIGPEGTDSQKLIGTLIGDIENSPKAHVHLNSRVKELKGFIGNFEVVIADGVEESKVEAGAIIVATGARELRPDGEYGLGECAQVVTQLELEKMLSKSELTAKSIVMINCAGSRQPGREYCSRICCNASLKNAMRILDLSPDAAVTIIHRDIMSCGTAAEALYRNASERGVRFVRYSLEQRPQVKTGTGGVSVEVFDETLDEKIDLDADMVVLATPLVSPDDSVETSKLLKVPRDKYGFFLEAHVKLRPVEFSTDGVFVCGSARWPVNARECIWQGQAAAAKASIPISEGKVRIEAITAEVNPEKCAACGNCVTACPFEAIEITDCDGVRAVKVNEAQCKGCGTCVAACHNDAIQQKGFSSRQLGAMIDALVRATTEGAQ
;
A
#
# COMPACT_ATOMS: atom_id res chain seq x y z
N MET A 1 -26.69 -15.26 31.49
CA MET A 1 -25.72 -14.56 32.38
C MET A 1 -24.47 -14.30 31.56
N ILE A 2 -23.85 -13.13 31.69
CA ILE A 2 -22.61 -12.81 31.00
C ILE A 2 -21.44 -13.57 31.65
N LYS A 3 -20.67 -14.29 30.83
CA LYS A 3 -19.46 -15.03 31.22
C LYS A 3 -18.32 -14.62 30.32
N ILE A 4 -17.40 -13.77 30.81
CA ILE A 4 -16.29 -13.20 30.04
C ILE A 4 -15.02 -14.02 30.28
N GLY A 5 -14.34 -14.42 29.21
CA GLY A 5 -12.98 -14.95 29.25
C GLY A 5 -11.95 -13.88 28.91
N VAL A 6 -10.92 -13.72 29.74
CA VAL A 6 -9.85 -12.76 29.54
C VAL A 6 -8.53 -13.50 29.28
N PHE A 7 -7.88 -13.20 28.16
CA PHE A 7 -6.63 -13.85 27.74
C PHE A 7 -5.53 -12.83 27.57
N ILE A 8 -4.49 -12.90 28.40
CA ILE A 8 -3.37 -11.97 28.38
C ILE A 8 -2.21 -12.60 27.62
N CYS A 9 -1.67 -11.90 26.64
CA CYS A 9 -0.55 -12.36 25.83
C CYS A 9 0.78 -11.84 26.35
N HIS A 10 1.80 -12.72 26.47
CA HIS A 10 3.18 -12.29 26.75
C HIS A 10 3.82 -11.62 25.54
N CYS A 11 3.39 -11.99 24.30
CA CYS A 11 4.02 -11.61 23.04
C CYS A 11 5.55 -11.89 23.06
N GLY A 12 5.93 -13.06 23.57
CA GLY A 12 7.30 -13.38 23.95
C GLY A 12 7.80 -12.40 25.03
N HIS A 13 8.79 -11.60 24.67
CA HIS A 13 9.33 -10.56 25.55
C HIS A 13 8.74 -9.16 25.32
N ASN A 14 7.97 -8.94 24.25
CA ASN A 14 7.51 -7.60 23.89
C ASN A 14 6.52 -6.98 24.90
N ILE A 15 5.73 -7.81 25.58
CA ILE A 15 4.80 -7.36 26.63
C ILE A 15 5.38 -7.73 27.98
N ALA A 16 5.76 -8.99 28.17
CA ALA A 16 6.22 -9.51 29.44
C ALA A 16 7.54 -8.92 29.96
N SER A 17 8.32 -8.22 29.12
CA SER A 17 9.51 -7.49 29.57
C SER A 17 9.20 -6.23 30.40
N ALA A 18 8.00 -5.66 30.24
CA ALA A 18 7.59 -4.45 30.93
C ALA A 18 6.32 -4.64 31.78
N VAL A 19 5.45 -5.59 31.42
CA VAL A 19 4.18 -5.86 32.10
C VAL A 19 4.27 -7.18 32.87
N ASP A 20 3.96 -7.16 34.15
CA ASP A 20 3.77 -8.36 34.95
C ASP A 20 2.41 -8.99 34.59
N VAL A 21 2.49 -9.94 33.64
CA VAL A 21 1.30 -10.57 33.04
C VAL A 21 0.48 -11.35 34.08
N GLU A 22 1.15 -11.98 35.05
CA GLU A 22 0.48 -12.75 36.11
C GLU A 22 -0.35 -11.85 37.01
N LYS A 23 0.19 -10.69 37.40
CA LYS A 23 -0.57 -9.69 38.18
C LYS A 23 -1.78 -9.13 37.40
N VAL A 24 -1.65 -8.99 36.06
CA VAL A 24 -2.78 -8.55 35.23
C VAL A 24 -3.86 -9.65 35.15
N VAL A 25 -3.47 -10.93 35.09
CA VAL A 25 -4.42 -12.06 35.11
C VAL A 25 -5.16 -12.12 36.44
N GLU A 26 -4.44 -12.04 37.59
CA GLU A 26 -5.06 -12.06 38.92
C GLU A 26 -6.04 -10.88 39.10
N PHE A 27 -5.64 -9.69 38.64
CA PHE A 27 -6.57 -8.55 38.62
C PHE A 27 -7.79 -8.79 37.73
N ALA A 28 -7.61 -9.36 36.54
CA ALA A 28 -8.72 -9.63 35.62
C ALA A 28 -9.77 -10.59 36.22
N LYS A 29 -9.34 -11.54 37.04
CA LYS A 29 -10.28 -12.46 37.76
C LYS A 29 -11.22 -11.74 38.73
N THR A 30 -10.83 -10.55 39.22
CA THR A 30 -11.64 -9.77 40.15
C THR A 30 -12.70 -8.90 39.45
N LEU A 31 -12.62 -8.77 38.13
CA LEU A 31 -13.51 -7.88 37.38
C LEU A 31 -14.92 -8.47 37.23
N PRO A 32 -15.96 -7.63 37.26
CA PRO A 32 -17.34 -8.08 37.12
C PRO A 32 -17.59 -8.86 35.82
N GLY A 33 -18.23 -10.02 35.92
CA GLY A 33 -18.61 -10.86 34.79
C GLY A 33 -17.48 -11.71 34.21
N VAL A 34 -16.26 -11.61 34.71
CA VAL A 34 -15.14 -12.48 34.31
C VAL A 34 -15.33 -13.86 34.97
N ALA A 35 -15.50 -14.88 34.12
CA ALA A 35 -15.61 -16.28 34.53
C ALA A 35 -14.26 -17.03 34.42
N TYR A 36 -13.37 -16.54 33.56
CA TYR A 36 -12.04 -17.11 33.35
C TYR A 36 -11.04 -16.03 33.00
N ALA A 37 -9.83 -16.11 33.56
CA ALA A 37 -8.70 -15.32 33.10
C ALA A 37 -7.43 -16.18 33.09
N GLY A 38 -6.66 -16.06 32.00
CA GLY A 38 -5.42 -16.80 31.80
C GLY A 38 -4.46 -16.07 30.86
N HIS A 39 -3.29 -16.65 30.65
CA HIS A 39 -2.28 -16.07 29.77
C HIS A 39 -1.67 -17.10 28.83
N ASN A 40 -1.10 -16.62 27.72
CA ASN A 40 -0.38 -17.42 26.74
C ASN A 40 0.91 -16.73 26.34
N LEU A 41 1.97 -17.50 26.08
CA LEU A 41 3.24 -16.94 25.60
C LEU A 41 3.03 -16.24 24.23
N TYR A 42 2.26 -16.85 23.33
CA TYR A 42 1.83 -16.30 22.06
C TYR A 42 0.35 -16.66 21.82
N SER A 43 -0.57 -15.79 22.19
CA SER A 43 -2.00 -16.04 22.00
C SER A 43 -2.39 -16.24 20.52
N CYS A 44 -1.64 -15.66 19.59
CA CYS A 44 -1.87 -15.78 18.14
C CYS A 44 -1.26 -17.06 17.51
N SER A 45 -0.53 -17.89 18.28
CA SER A 45 -0.06 -19.18 17.80
C SER A 45 -1.19 -20.21 17.72
N GLN A 46 -0.95 -21.30 16.99
CA GLN A 46 -1.93 -22.41 16.89
C GLN A 46 -2.27 -22.98 18.27
N GLU A 47 -1.27 -23.12 19.14
CA GLU A 47 -1.43 -23.58 20.51
C GLU A 47 -2.25 -22.57 21.35
N GLY A 48 -1.92 -21.27 21.27
CA GLY A 48 -2.65 -20.22 21.96
C GLY A 48 -4.12 -20.14 21.53
N LEU A 49 -4.41 -20.24 20.24
CA LEU A 49 -5.78 -20.27 19.72
C LEU A 49 -6.54 -21.52 20.18
N SER A 50 -5.87 -22.68 20.23
CA SER A 50 -6.47 -23.92 20.71
C SER A 50 -6.78 -23.82 22.22
N SER A 51 -5.88 -23.23 23.00
CA SER A 51 -6.09 -22.96 24.42
C SER A 51 -7.31 -22.03 24.66
N ILE A 52 -7.41 -20.94 23.86
CA ILE A 52 -8.55 -20.01 23.94
C ILE A 52 -9.87 -20.75 23.64
N LYS A 53 -9.93 -21.52 22.54
CA LYS A 53 -11.14 -22.30 22.18
C LYS A 53 -11.54 -23.29 23.26
N LYS A 54 -10.59 -24.03 23.80
CA LYS A 54 -10.81 -24.97 24.90
C LYS A 54 -11.35 -24.28 26.15
N SER A 55 -10.77 -23.13 26.52
CA SER A 55 -11.26 -22.36 27.68
C SER A 55 -12.67 -21.81 27.47
N ILE A 56 -13.04 -21.45 26.22
CA ILE A 56 -14.40 -21.02 25.86
C ILE A 56 -15.39 -22.14 26.15
N GLU A 57 -15.10 -23.36 25.70
CA GLU A 57 -15.96 -24.53 25.85
C GLU A 57 -16.05 -24.95 27.32
N GLU A 58 -14.92 -25.13 28.03
CA GLU A 58 -14.86 -25.61 29.40
C GLU A 58 -15.54 -24.68 30.43
N ASN A 59 -15.49 -23.37 30.20
CA ASN A 59 -16.07 -22.37 31.10
C ASN A 59 -17.40 -21.79 30.59
N GLU A 60 -17.91 -22.30 29.48
CA GLU A 60 -19.15 -21.83 28.82
C GLU A 60 -19.12 -20.29 28.61
N LEU A 61 -17.99 -19.77 28.13
CA LEU A 61 -17.82 -18.34 27.94
C LEU A 61 -18.70 -17.85 26.79
N ASN A 62 -19.23 -16.63 26.92
CA ASN A 62 -20.05 -16.01 25.88
C ASN A 62 -19.56 -14.62 25.47
N ARG A 63 -18.43 -14.16 26.05
CA ARG A 63 -17.69 -12.98 25.66
C ARG A 63 -16.19 -13.28 25.79
N VAL A 64 -15.38 -12.70 24.94
CA VAL A 64 -13.93 -12.92 24.95
C VAL A 64 -13.21 -11.57 24.88
N VAL A 65 -12.25 -11.39 25.77
CA VAL A 65 -11.29 -10.27 25.77
C VAL A 65 -9.90 -10.84 25.57
N VAL A 66 -9.18 -10.36 24.55
CA VAL A 66 -7.77 -10.70 24.35
C VAL A 66 -6.95 -9.44 24.53
N ALA A 67 -6.11 -9.41 25.56
CA ALA A 67 -5.16 -8.34 25.81
C ALA A 67 -3.79 -8.73 25.24
N ALA A 68 -3.41 -8.12 24.11
CA ALA A 68 -2.23 -8.53 23.33
C ALA A 68 -1.59 -7.35 22.57
N CYS A 69 -1.04 -7.62 21.39
CA CYS A 69 -0.42 -6.66 20.48
C CYS A 69 -1.46 -5.81 19.73
N THR A 70 -1.20 -5.47 18.47
CA THR A 70 -2.09 -4.64 17.66
C THR A 70 -3.31 -5.41 17.12
N PRO A 71 -4.53 -4.88 17.25
CA PRO A 71 -5.72 -5.45 16.62
C PRO A 71 -5.61 -5.48 15.08
N ARG A 72 -4.92 -4.50 14.47
CA ARG A 72 -4.78 -4.38 13.01
C ARG A 72 -4.27 -5.66 12.33
N THR A 73 -3.49 -6.47 13.03
CA THR A 73 -2.89 -7.69 12.48
C THR A 73 -3.66 -8.95 12.85
N HIS A 74 -4.08 -9.06 14.11
CA HIS A 74 -4.52 -10.34 14.66
C HIS A 74 -5.99 -10.39 15.08
N GLU A 75 -6.73 -9.29 15.04
CA GLU A 75 -8.15 -9.29 15.39
C GLU A 75 -8.98 -10.28 14.55
N PRO A 76 -8.80 -10.35 13.20
CA PRO A 76 -9.55 -11.33 12.39
C PRO A 76 -9.26 -12.78 12.78
N LEU A 77 -8.04 -13.06 13.25
CA LEU A 77 -7.63 -14.39 13.69
C LEU A 77 -8.37 -14.81 14.97
N PHE A 78 -8.46 -13.92 15.96
CA PHE A 78 -9.17 -14.19 17.21
C PHE A 78 -10.67 -14.22 17.03
N ARG A 79 -11.24 -13.34 16.20
CA ARG A 79 -12.67 -13.38 15.83
C ARG A 79 -13.04 -14.71 15.21
N ARG A 80 -12.20 -15.25 14.31
CA ARG A 80 -12.40 -16.58 13.72
C ARG A 80 -12.29 -17.70 14.77
N ALA A 81 -11.38 -17.58 15.74
CA ALA A 81 -11.29 -18.57 16.82
C ALA A 81 -12.54 -18.57 17.71
N CYS A 82 -13.12 -17.41 18.01
CA CYS A 82 -14.40 -17.28 18.72
C CYS A 82 -15.55 -17.93 17.93
N GLU A 83 -15.63 -17.65 16.63
CA GLU A 83 -16.64 -18.23 15.74
C GLU A 83 -16.54 -19.77 15.67
N GLN A 84 -15.32 -20.30 15.58
CA GLN A 84 -15.06 -21.75 15.60
C GLN A 84 -15.43 -22.40 16.94
N ALA A 85 -15.41 -21.64 18.04
CA ALA A 85 -15.85 -22.09 19.36
C ALA A 85 -17.33 -21.78 19.65
N GLY A 86 -18.12 -21.40 18.64
CA GLY A 86 -19.56 -21.17 18.74
C GLY A 86 -19.99 -19.82 19.31
N ILE A 87 -19.07 -18.86 19.47
CA ILE A 87 -19.38 -17.50 19.90
C ILE A 87 -19.51 -16.59 18.67
N ASN A 88 -20.54 -15.74 18.64
CA ASN A 88 -20.61 -14.68 17.63
C ASN A 88 -19.33 -13.84 17.66
N LYS A 89 -18.64 -13.70 16.54
CA LYS A 89 -17.31 -13.06 16.44
C LYS A 89 -17.26 -11.60 16.85
N TYR A 90 -18.41 -10.94 17.00
CA TYR A 90 -18.54 -9.57 17.48
C TYR A 90 -18.72 -9.47 19.00
N LEU A 91 -18.82 -10.61 19.70
CA LEU A 91 -18.78 -10.70 21.16
C LEU A 91 -17.32 -10.82 21.66
N PHE A 92 -16.41 -10.21 20.91
CA PHE A 92 -14.97 -10.22 21.09
C PHE A 92 -14.43 -8.80 21.21
N GLU A 93 -13.59 -8.55 22.22
CA GLU A 93 -12.89 -7.29 22.40
C GLU A 93 -11.37 -7.48 22.40
N PHE A 94 -10.68 -6.63 21.65
CA PHE A 94 -9.22 -6.65 21.58
C PHE A 94 -8.61 -5.47 22.33
N VAL A 95 -7.81 -5.75 23.37
CA VAL A 95 -7.13 -4.73 24.18
C VAL A 95 -5.65 -4.67 23.80
N ASN A 96 -5.20 -3.54 23.28
CA ASN A 96 -3.80 -3.35 22.92
C ASN A 96 -2.97 -2.95 24.16
N ILE A 97 -2.21 -3.92 24.71
CA ILE A 97 -1.28 -3.72 25.82
C ILE A 97 0.19 -3.74 25.39
N ARG A 98 0.47 -3.76 24.10
CA ARG A 98 1.83 -3.64 23.54
C ARG A 98 2.13 -2.20 23.14
N GLU A 99 1.56 -1.72 22.04
CA GLU A 99 1.80 -0.37 21.52
C GLU A 99 1.28 0.71 22.47
N HIS A 100 0.14 0.46 23.14
CA HIS A 100 -0.46 1.42 24.05
C HIS A 100 0.10 1.34 25.47
N CYS A 101 0.91 0.33 25.81
CA CYS A 101 1.39 0.10 27.17
C CYS A 101 2.88 -0.30 27.22
N SER A 102 3.24 -1.55 26.95
CA SER A 102 4.59 -2.07 27.21
C SER A 102 5.69 -1.34 26.42
N TRP A 103 5.45 -0.94 25.19
CA TRP A 103 6.43 -0.20 24.38
C TRP A 103 6.64 1.24 24.82
N ILE A 104 5.63 1.86 25.44
CA ILE A 104 5.71 3.24 25.95
C ILE A 104 6.43 3.25 27.31
N HIS A 105 6.20 2.22 28.13
CA HIS A 105 6.69 2.12 29.50
C HIS A 105 7.79 1.06 29.67
N THR A 106 8.68 0.90 28.68
CA THR A 106 9.74 -0.14 28.72
C THR A 106 10.67 -0.06 29.93
N LYS A 107 10.83 1.12 30.53
CA LYS A 107 11.69 1.38 31.69
C LYS A 107 10.92 1.56 33.00
N GLU A 108 9.61 1.37 32.99
CA GLU A 108 8.70 1.63 34.11
C GLU A 108 7.73 0.45 34.30
N PRO A 109 8.22 -0.75 34.73
CA PRO A 109 7.42 -1.97 34.77
C PRO A 109 6.17 -1.88 35.68
N GLU A 110 6.27 -1.17 36.79
CA GLU A 110 5.12 -0.99 37.69
C GLU A 110 4.03 -0.14 37.03
N ALA A 111 4.41 0.99 36.44
CA ALA A 111 3.50 1.87 35.71
C ALA A 111 2.88 1.14 34.48
N ALA A 112 3.67 0.33 33.78
CA ALA A 112 3.21 -0.51 32.68
C ALA A 112 2.15 -1.52 33.15
N THR A 113 2.42 -2.22 34.27
CA THR A 113 1.49 -3.22 34.82
C THR A 113 0.18 -2.57 35.26
N GLU A 114 0.24 -1.45 35.98
CA GLU A 114 -0.96 -0.72 36.40
C GLU A 114 -1.77 -0.18 35.21
N LYS A 115 -1.09 0.32 34.17
CA LYS A 115 -1.75 0.74 32.94
C LYS A 115 -2.41 -0.44 32.20
N ALA A 116 -1.74 -1.60 32.14
CA ALA A 116 -2.31 -2.79 31.52
C ALA A 116 -3.58 -3.25 32.24
N LYS A 117 -3.62 -3.24 33.59
CA LYS A 117 -4.82 -3.52 34.38
C LYS A 117 -5.97 -2.59 34.01
N LYS A 118 -5.71 -1.28 33.94
CA LYS A 118 -6.72 -0.28 33.54
C LYS A 118 -7.27 -0.54 32.14
N LEU A 119 -6.39 -0.80 31.17
CA LEU A 119 -6.81 -1.11 29.80
C LEU A 119 -7.66 -2.41 29.75
N VAL A 120 -7.28 -3.42 30.51
CA VAL A 120 -8.06 -4.68 30.61
C VAL A 120 -9.44 -4.43 31.26
N ALA A 121 -9.50 -3.64 32.33
CA ALA A 121 -10.77 -3.29 32.97
C ALA A 121 -11.71 -2.56 31.99
N MET A 122 -11.20 -1.62 31.20
CA MET A 122 -11.95 -0.94 30.14
C MET A 122 -12.48 -1.94 29.11
N GLY A 123 -11.62 -2.87 28.64
CA GLY A 123 -12.00 -3.89 27.66
C GLY A 123 -13.07 -4.85 28.20
N VAL A 124 -12.98 -5.27 29.47
CA VAL A 124 -13.99 -6.11 30.13
C VAL A 124 -15.32 -5.38 30.26
N ALA A 125 -15.31 -4.11 30.67
CA ALA A 125 -16.52 -3.29 30.78
C ALA A 125 -17.23 -3.12 29.43
N LYS A 126 -16.47 -2.90 28.36
CA LYS A 126 -17.01 -2.85 26.99
C LYS A 126 -17.55 -4.22 26.56
N ALA A 127 -16.78 -5.29 26.78
CA ALA A 127 -17.17 -6.64 26.39
C ALA A 127 -18.50 -7.09 27.05
N ALA A 128 -18.78 -6.66 28.26
CA ALA A 128 -20.04 -6.92 28.94
C ALA A 128 -21.27 -6.33 28.21
N LEU A 129 -21.05 -5.28 27.42
CA LEU A 129 -22.10 -4.56 26.68
C LEU A 129 -22.09 -4.85 25.17
N LEU A 130 -21.24 -5.76 24.70
CA LEU A 130 -21.25 -6.17 23.30
C LEU A 130 -22.52 -6.97 22.98
N GLU A 131 -23.06 -6.73 21.81
CA GLU A 131 -24.21 -7.42 21.25
C GLU A 131 -23.80 -8.23 20.03
N PRO A 132 -24.41 -9.40 19.79
CA PRO A 132 -24.13 -10.17 18.59
C PRO A 132 -24.51 -9.35 17.35
N GLN A 133 -23.66 -9.41 16.33
CA GLN A 133 -23.91 -8.75 15.06
C GLN A 133 -23.93 -9.78 13.94
N GLU A 134 -24.68 -9.48 12.89
CA GLU A 134 -24.74 -10.30 11.68
C GLU A 134 -24.10 -9.54 10.52
N GLU A 135 -23.25 -10.23 9.76
CA GLU A 135 -22.66 -9.67 8.54
C GLU A 135 -23.68 -9.73 7.40
N GLY A 136 -23.78 -8.63 6.67
CA GLY A 136 -24.44 -8.61 5.38
C GLY A 136 -23.59 -9.28 4.31
N GLU A 137 -24.22 -9.64 3.19
CA GLU A 137 -23.53 -10.08 1.98
C GLU A 137 -23.97 -9.18 0.82
N SER A 138 -23.01 -8.83 -0.06
CA SER A 138 -23.29 -8.16 -1.32
C SER A 138 -22.75 -8.99 -2.48
N LYS A 139 -23.53 -9.10 -3.56
CA LYS A 139 -23.08 -9.76 -4.80
C LYS A 139 -21.94 -8.98 -5.40
N VAL A 140 -21.01 -9.67 -6.06
CA VAL A 140 -19.88 -9.07 -6.75
C VAL A 140 -20.07 -9.16 -8.25
N ILE A 141 -19.89 -8.03 -8.93
CA ILE A 141 -19.90 -7.94 -10.39
C ILE A 141 -18.65 -8.66 -10.90
N PRO A 142 -18.77 -9.67 -11.80
CA PRO A 142 -17.65 -10.50 -12.23
C PRO A 142 -16.79 -9.79 -13.31
N ARG A 143 -16.36 -8.58 -13.02
CA ARG A 143 -15.61 -7.70 -13.91
C ARG A 143 -14.57 -6.90 -13.13
N ALA A 144 -13.42 -6.62 -13.75
CA ALA A 144 -12.38 -5.79 -13.19
C ALA A 144 -12.02 -4.62 -14.11
N VAL A 145 -11.58 -3.51 -13.52
CA VAL A 145 -10.99 -2.37 -14.24
C VAL A 145 -9.53 -2.23 -13.83
N VAL A 146 -8.64 -2.17 -14.83
CA VAL A 146 -7.20 -1.94 -14.63
C VAL A 146 -6.87 -0.55 -15.18
N ILE A 147 -6.33 0.33 -14.34
CA ILE A 147 -6.00 1.72 -14.68
C ILE A 147 -4.50 1.84 -14.95
N GLY A 148 -4.15 2.04 -16.22
CA GLY A 148 -2.79 2.10 -16.74
C GLY A 148 -2.38 0.81 -17.45
N ALA A 149 -1.95 0.92 -18.70
CA ALA A 149 -1.50 -0.19 -19.55
C ALA A 149 0.03 -0.23 -19.71
N GLY A 150 0.78 0.14 -18.66
CA GLY A 150 2.19 -0.19 -18.53
C GLY A 150 2.38 -1.68 -18.23
N ILE A 151 3.63 -2.15 -18.10
CA ILE A 151 3.94 -3.59 -17.95
C ILE A 151 3.22 -4.23 -16.75
N ALA A 152 3.00 -3.50 -15.64
CA ALA A 152 2.27 -4.00 -14.48
C ALA A 152 0.78 -4.17 -14.78
N GLY A 153 0.16 -3.20 -15.47
CA GLY A 153 -1.25 -3.25 -15.86
C GLY A 153 -1.52 -4.32 -16.91
N LEU A 154 -0.62 -4.47 -17.90
CA LEU A 154 -0.71 -5.54 -18.89
C LEU A 154 -0.63 -6.93 -18.24
N ALA A 155 0.32 -7.13 -17.31
CA ALA A 155 0.44 -8.38 -16.57
C ALA A 155 -0.78 -8.66 -15.68
N ALA A 156 -1.35 -7.62 -15.05
CA ALA A 156 -2.57 -7.76 -14.27
C ALA A 156 -3.78 -8.11 -15.14
N ALA A 157 -3.97 -7.43 -16.27
CA ALA A 157 -5.06 -7.68 -17.20
C ALA A 157 -4.97 -9.08 -17.80
N ALA A 158 -3.80 -9.50 -18.31
CA ALA A 158 -3.58 -10.84 -18.84
C ALA A 158 -3.91 -11.92 -17.79
N SER A 159 -3.45 -11.73 -16.54
CA SER A 159 -3.71 -12.69 -15.45
C SER A 159 -5.20 -12.77 -15.06
N LEU A 160 -5.96 -11.68 -15.11
CA LEU A 160 -7.41 -11.68 -14.88
C LEU A 160 -8.14 -12.38 -16.03
N LEU A 161 -7.76 -12.10 -17.28
CA LEU A 161 -8.35 -12.70 -18.46
C LEU A 161 -8.11 -14.20 -18.55
N GLU A 162 -6.91 -14.67 -18.17
CA GLU A 162 -6.58 -16.10 -18.05
C GLU A 162 -7.50 -16.82 -17.04
N GLN A 163 -7.90 -16.13 -15.96
CA GLN A 163 -8.88 -16.62 -15.00
C GLN A 163 -10.33 -16.49 -15.49
N GLY A 164 -10.55 -16.01 -16.71
CA GLY A 164 -11.86 -15.83 -17.30
C GLY A 164 -12.66 -14.63 -16.79
N ILE A 165 -12.02 -13.66 -16.14
CA ILE A 165 -12.64 -12.44 -15.63
C ILE A 165 -12.66 -11.38 -16.73
N GLU A 166 -13.85 -10.81 -16.99
CA GLU A 166 -14.01 -9.68 -17.92
C GLU A 166 -13.21 -8.47 -17.42
N THR A 167 -12.36 -7.90 -18.26
CA THR A 167 -11.39 -6.90 -17.84
C THR A 167 -11.38 -5.69 -18.77
N HIS A 168 -11.59 -4.51 -18.19
CA HIS A 168 -11.42 -3.22 -18.86
C HIS A 168 -10.05 -2.64 -18.52
N LEU A 169 -9.19 -2.50 -19.51
CA LEU A 169 -7.87 -1.89 -19.41
C LEU A 169 -7.92 -0.45 -19.91
N VAL A 170 -7.67 0.52 -19.04
CA VAL A 170 -7.78 1.96 -19.32
C VAL A 170 -6.39 2.58 -19.42
N GLU A 171 -6.06 3.15 -20.58
CA GLU A 171 -4.77 3.80 -20.85
C GLU A 171 -4.98 5.22 -21.35
N LYS A 172 -4.25 6.16 -20.76
CA LYS A 172 -4.33 7.59 -21.12
C LYS A 172 -3.61 7.93 -22.42
N ASP A 173 -2.61 7.14 -22.80
CA ASP A 173 -1.86 7.31 -24.04
C ASP A 173 -2.56 6.61 -25.21
N ASP A 174 -2.10 6.89 -26.43
CA ASP A 174 -2.58 6.29 -27.68
C ASP A 174 -2.10 4.84 -27.89
N ARG A 175 -1.19 4.36 -27.04
CA ARG A 175 -0.63 3.00 -27.09
C ARG A 175 -0.23 2.47 -25.72
N VAL A 176 -0.30 1.17 -25.55
CA VAL A 176 0.08 0.45 -24.35
C VAL A 176 1.61 0.26 -24.23
N GLY A 177 2.10 -0.22 -23.07
CA GLY A 177 3.51 -0.53 -22.80
C GLY A 177 4.19 0.41 -21.80
N GLY A 178 3.60 1.58 -21.53
CA GLY A 178 4.15 2.56 -20.57
C GLY A 178 5.60 2.96 -20.90
N LEU A 179 6.49 2.99 -19.91
CA LEU A 179 7.91 3.33 -20.12
C LEU A 179 8.66 2.33 -21.01
N LEU A 180 8.23 1.05 -21.04
CA LEU A 180 8.94 0.03 -21.81
C LEU A 180 8.73 0.15 -23.33
N LYS A 181 7.77 0.96 -23.78
CA LYS A 181 7.58 1.22 -25.23
C LYS A 181 8.78 1.87 -25.89
N ASP A 182 9.60 2.59 -25.09
CA ASP A 182 10.79 3.32 -25.55
C ASP A 182 12.12 2.61 -25.19
N ILE A 183 12.05 1.43 -24.58
CA ILE A 183 13.21 0.64 -24.14
C ILE A 183 13.30 -0.63 -25.00
N ALA A 184 14.46 -0.89 -25.60
CA ALA A 184 14.65 -2.09 -26.41
C ALA A 184 14.93 -3.33 -25.55
N ILE A 185 15.85 -3.19 -24.60
CA ILE A 185 16.34 -4.30 -23.76
C ILE A 185 16.14 -3.96 -22.29
N ILE A 186 15.59 -4.88 -21.53
CA ILE A 186 15.40 -4.78 -20.08
C ILE A 186 16.60 -5.45 -19.38
N GLY A 187 17.30 -4.70 -18.53
CA GLY A 187 18.35 -5.26 -17.67
C GLY A 187 17.79 -5.86 -16.37
N PRO A 188 18.58 -6.69 -15.67
CA PRO A 188 19.94 -7.12 -16.03
C PRO A 188 19.99 -8.33 -16.97
N GLU A 189 18.89 -9.03 -17.25
CA GLU A 189 18.86 -10.31 -17.98
C GLU A 189 18.93 -10.16 -19.51
N GLY A 190 18.85 -8.96 -20.04
CA GLY A 190 18.88 -8.72 -21.49
C GLY A 190 17.56 -9.10 -22.20
N THR A 191 16.42 -9.03 -21.49
CA THR A 191 15.11 -9.37 -22.06
C THR A 191 14.68 -8.34 -23.11
N ASP A 192 14.25 -8.80 -24.27
CA ASP A 192 13.64 -7.96 -25.30
C ASP A 192 12.29 -7.43 -24.82
N SER A 193 12.17 -6.10 -24.70
CA SER A 193 10.98 -5.48 -24.14
C SER A 193 9.78 -5.52 -25.09
N GLN A 194 10.01 -5.38 -26.40
CA GLN A 194 8.94 -5.39 -27.39
C GLN A 194 8.33 -6.78 -27.53
N LYS A 195 9.18 -7.81 -27.47
CA LYS A 195 8.69 -9.20 -27.46
C LYS A 195 7.89 -9.49 -26.20
N LEU A 196 8.35 -9.02 -25.03
CA LEU A 196 7.64 -9.21 -23.76
C LEU A 196 6.27 -8.51 -23.77
N ILE A 197 6.23 -7.25 -24.20
CA ILE A 197 4.99 -6.47 -24.32
C ILE A 197 4.06 -7.14 -25.35
N GLY A 198 4.59 -7.53 -26.51
CA GLY A 198 3.82 -8.17 -27.58
C GLY A 198 3.17 -9.48 -27.15
N THR A 199 3.84 -10.27 -26.29
CA THR A 199 3.25 -11.48 -25.70
C THR A 199 2.03 -11.12 -24.84
N LEU A 200 2.17 -10.16 -23.91
CA LEU A 200 1.06 -9.76 -23.01
C LEU A 200 -0.10 -9.10 -23.79
N ILE A 201 0.21 -8.33 -24.83
CA ILE A 201 -0.82 -7.75 -25.72
C ILE A 201 -1.56 -8.87 -26.45
N GLY A 202 -0.84 -9.85 -27.00
CA GLY A 202 -1.46 -10.98 -27.67
C GLY A 202 -2.39 -11.79 -26.76
N ASP A 203 -1.99 -12.02 -25.50
CA ASP A 203 -2.83 -12.69 -24.50
C ASP A 203 -4.13 -11.89 -24.23
N ILE A 204 -4.04 -10.55 -24.20
CA ILE A 204 -5.18 -9.66 -23.98
C ILE A 204 -6.09 -9.63 -25.22
N GLU A 205 -5.53 -9.38 -26.42
CA GLU A 205 -6.30 -9.23 -27.67
C GLU A 205 -7.01 -10.52 -28.10
N ASN A 206 -6.46 -11.67 -27.77
CA ASN A 206 -7.07 -12.97 -28.03
C ASN A 206 -8.24 -13.31 -27.10
N SER A 207 -8.47 -12.54 -26.05
CA SER A 207 -9.57 -12.78 -25.11
C SER A 207 -10.82 -12.00 -25.49
N PRO A 208 -11.98 -12.67 -25.68
CA PRO A 208 -13.25 -11.98 -25.97
C PRO A 208 -13.78 -11.18 -24.75
N LYS A 209 -13.15 -11.30 -23.60
CA LYS A 209 -13.50 -10.60 -22.35
C LYS A 209 -12.61 -9.38 -22.08
N ALA A 210 -11.72 -9.05 -23.02
CA ALA A 210 -10.85 -7.90 -22.91
C ALA A 210 -11.47 -6.67 -23.58
N HIS A 211 -11.45 -5.55 -22.87
CA HIS A 211 -11.88 -4.24 -23.38
C HIS A 211 -10.75 -3.25 -23.13
N VAL A 212 -10.09 -2.81 -24.21
CA VAL A 212 -8.97 -1.86 -24.12
C VAL A 212 -9.46 -0.46 -24.50
N HIS A 213 -9.29 0.48 -23.58
CA HIS A 213 -9.67 1.89 -23.74
C HIS A 213 -8.40 2.73 -23.82
N LEU A 214 -7.98 3.08 -25.04
CA LEU A 214 -6.85 4.00 -25.28
C LEU A 214 -7.31 5.46 -25.26
N ASN A 215 -6.37 6.40 -25.09
CA ASN A 215 -6.66 7.83 -24.93
C ASN A 215 -7.72 8.13 -23.87
N SER A 216 -7.85 7.26 -22.88
CA SER A 216 -8.96 7.23 -21.93
C SER A 216 -8.51 7.37 -20.49
N ARG A 217 -9.33 7.98 -19.66
CA ARG A 217 -9.11 8.14 -18.22
C ARG A 217 -10.35 7.77 -17.43
N VAL A 218 -10.17 7.30 -16.22
CA VAL A 218 -11.29 7.19 -15.27
C VAL A 218 -11.63 8.59 -14.76
N LYS A 219 -12.86 9.02 -15.02
CA LYS A 219 -13.39 10.34 -14.67
C LYS A 219 -14.13 10.34 -13.34
N GLU A 220 -14.92 9.30 -13.08
CA GLU A 220 -15.67 9.11 -11.84
C GLU A 220 -15.57 7.68 -11.36
N LEU A 221 -15.55 7.51 -10.04
CA LEU A 221 -15.68 6.22 -9.36
C LEU A 221 -16.64 6.37 -8.20
N LYS A 222 -17.67 5.53 -8.18
CA LYS A 222 -18.66 5.42 -7.10
C LYS A 222 -18.79 3.98 -6.66
N GLY A 223 -19.50 3.76 -5.54
CA GLY A 223 -19.79 2.41 -5.05
C GLY A 223 -18.76 1.89 -4.06
N PHE A 224 -18.67 0.58 -3.95
CA PHE A 224 -17.87 -0.14 -2.94
C PHE A 224 -17.39 -1.48 -3.51
N ILE A 225 -16.57 -2.19 -2.76
CA ILE A 225 -16.04 -3.51 -3.16
C ILE A 225 -17.16 -4.41 -3.68
N GLY A 226 -16.94 -4.96 -4.87
CA GLY A 226 -17.91 -5.80 -5.55
C GLY A 226 -18.87 -5.05 -6.46
N ASN A 227 -19.10 -3.74 -6.25
CA ASN A 227 -20.12 -2.94 -6.93
C ASN A 227 -19.63 -1.51 -7.18
N PHE A 228 -18.54 -1.39 -7.93
CA PHE A 228 -18.03 -0.11 -8.40
C PHE A 228 -18.73 0.31 -9.70
N GLU A 229 -19.08 1.57 -9.77
CA GLU A 229 -19.49 2.27 -11.00
C GLU A 229 -18.34 3.15 -11.48
N VAL A 230 -17.77 2.86 -12.65
CA VAL A 230 -16.61 3.54 -13.21
C VAL A 230 -17.03 4.28 -14.48
N VAL A 231 -16.80 5.58 -14.54
CA VAL A 231 -16.97 6.37 -15.76
C VAL A 231 -15.61 6.50 -16.44
N ILE A 232 -15.49 5.96 -17.64
CA ILE A 232 -14.31 6.04 -18.50
C ILE A 232 -14.59 7.06 -19.59
N ALA A 233 -13.68 8.02 -19.81
CA ALA A 233 -13.82 9.08 -20.80
C ALA A 233 -12.56 9.15 -21.68
N ASP A 234 -12.75 9.31 -23.00
CA ASP A 234 -11.69 9.53 -23.99
C ASP A 234 -11.59 11.00 -24.45
N GLY A 235 -12.33 11.90 -23.79
CA GLY A 235 -12.42 13.32 -24.15
C GLY A 235 -13.53 13.66 -25.13
N VAL A 236 -14.16 12.67 -25.77
CA VAL A 236 -15.30 12.82 -26.70
C VAL A 236 -16.52 12.12 -26.14
N GLU A 237 -16.36 10.87 -25.74
CA GLU A 237 -17.42 10.01 -25.21
C GLU A 237 -17.15 9.56 -23.80
N GLU A 238 -18.23 9.27 -23.07
CA GLU A 238 -18.17 8.69 -21.73
C GLU A 238 -18.88 7.34 -21.74
N SER A 239 -18.20 6.32 -21.22
CA SER A 239 -18.77 4.99 -21.01
C SER A 239 -18.84 4.66 -19.52
N LYS A 240 -19.95 4.04 -19.10
CA LYS A 240 -20.12 3.55 -17.73
C LYS A 240 -19.85 2.06 -17.69
N VAL A 241 -19.00 1.66 -16.77
CA VAL A 241 -18.62 0.27 -16.53
C VAL A 241 -18.86 -0.06 -15.06
N GLU A 242 -19.60 -1.14 -14.81
CA GLU A 242 -19.73 -1.70 -13.47
C GLU A 242 -18.64 -2.76 -13.25
N ALA A 243 -17.98 -2.74 -12.09
CA ALA A 243 -16.88 -3.65 -11.78
C ALA A 243 -16.87 -4.10 -10.33
N GLY A 244 -16.39 -5.31 -10.09
CA GLY A 244 -16.19 -5.84 -8.73
C GLY A 244 -14.87 -5.44 -8.10
N ALA A 245 -13.86 -5.09 -8.91
CA ALA A 245 -12.53 -4.73 -8.43
C ALA A 245 -11.83 -3.71 -9.34
N ILE A 246 -10.96 -2.89 -8.75
CA ILE A 246 -10.15 -1.88 -9.43
C ILE A 246 -8.67 -2.14 -9.17
N ILE A 247 -7.82 -2.16 -10.19
CA ILE A 247 -6.37 -2.26 -10.06
C ILE A 247 -5.71 -0.98 -10.58
N VAL A 248 -4.93 -0.32 -9.73
CA VAL A 248 -4.18 0.89 -10.05
C VAL A 248 -2.76 0.52 -10.48
N ALA A 249 -2.46 0.73 -11.76
CA ALA A 249 -1.18 0.43 -12.39
C ALA A 249 -0.64 1.64 -13.18
N THR A 250 -0.90 2.86 -12.71
CA THR A 250 -0.61 4.13 -13.38
C THR A 250 0.88 4.42 -13.54
N GLY A 251 1.74 3.61 -12.90
CA GLY A 251 3.19 3.67 -13.07
C GLY A 251 3.84 4.90 -12.47
N ALA A 252 4.98 5.26 -13.05
CA ALA A 252 5.81 6.41 -12.68
C ALA A 252 6.39 7.05 -13.96
N ARG A 253 6.97 8.23 -13.84
CA ARG A 253 7.71 8.89 -14.92
C ARG A 253 9.17 9.13 -14.55
N GLU A 254 10.03 9.24 -15.53
CA GLU A 254 11.41 9.68 -15.32
C GLU A 254 11.41 11.14 -14.85
N LEU A 255 12.22 11.47 -13.84
CA LEU A 255 12.49 12.85 -13.46
C LEU A 255 13.29 13.52 -14.55
N ARG A 256 12.85 14.70 -14.98
CA ARG A 256 13.62 15.57 -15.87
C ARG A 256 14.03 16.83 -15.09
N PRO A 257 15.26 16.89 -14.56
CA PRO A 257 15.74 18.04 -13.79
C PRO A 257 16.35 19.08 -14.75
N ASP A 258 15.52 19.73 -15.56
CA ASP A 258 15.94 20.75 -16.50
C ASP A 258 16.71 21.87 -15.77
N GLY A 259 17.86 22.30 -16.35
CA GLY A 259 18.79 23.26 -15.75
C GLY A 259 19.83 22.63 -14.79
N GLU A 260 19.64 21.41 -14.28
CA GLU A 260 20.68 20.71 -13.52
C GLU A 260 21.64 19.99 -14.49
N TYR A 261 22.92 20.04 -14.22
CA TYR A 261 23.97 19.42 -15.04
C TYR A 261 23.98 19.86 -16.53
N GLY A 262 23.31 20.99 -16.86
CA GLY A 262 23.17 21.46 -18.25
C GLY A 262 22.10 20.76 -19.06
N LEU A 263 21.24 19.93 -18.45
CA LEU A 263 20.10 19.30 -19.12
C LEU A 263 19.11 20.37 -19.62
N GLY A 264 18.70 20.26 -20.89
CA GLY A 264 17.83 21.24 -21.54
C GLY A 264 18.55 22.47 -22.11
N GLU A 265 19.81 22.71 -21.71
CA GLU A 265 20.66 23.81 -22.18
C GLU A 265 21.70 23.32 -23.17
N CYS A 266 22.18 22.09 -23.00
CA CYS A 266 23.21 21.46 -23.84
C CYS A 266 22.67 20.17 -24.46
N ALA A 267 22.71 20.08 -25.79
CA ALA A 267 22.20 18.91 -26.53
C ALA A 267 22.99 17.60 -26.24
N GLN A 268 24.22 17.70 -25.75
CA GLN A 268 25.04 16.55 -25.37
C GLN A 268 24.68 16.02 -23.96
N VAL A 269 23.82 16.69 -23.20
CA VAL A 269 23.36 16.21 -21.89
C VAL A 269 21.95 15.65 -22.04
N VAL A 270 21.80 14.36 -21.81
CA VAL A 270 20.55 13.62 -22.03
C VAL A 270 20.20 12.79 -20.80
N THR A 271 18.93 12.34 -20.69
CA THR A 271 18.52 11.37 -19.69
C THR A 271 18.78 9.93 -20.13
N GLN A 272 18.66 8.96 -19.20
CA GLN A 272 18.77 7.54 -19.54
C GLN A 272 17.69 7.11 -20.55
N LEU A 273 16.48 7.62 -20.45
CA LEU A 273 15.39 7.27 -21.37
C LEU A 273 15.62 7.86 -22.78
N GLU A 274 16.22 9.05 -22.87
CA GLU A 274 16.62 9.63 -24.15
C GLU A 274 17.75 8.80 -24.80
N LEU A 275 18.74 8.35 -24.02
CA LEU A 275 19.76 7.43 -24.49
C LEU A 275 19.15 6.09 -24.97
N GLU A 276 18.17 5.53 -24.26
CA GLU A 276 17.46 4.30 -24.68
C GLU A 276 16.84 4.47 -26.09
N LYS A 277 16.21 5.61 -26.34
CA LYS A 277 15.63 5.93 -27.65
C LYS A 277 16.70 6.01 -28.76
N MET A 278 17.86 6.60 -28.47
CA MET A 278 18.99 6.64 -29.41
C MET A 278 19.55 5.23 -29.68
N LEU A 279 19.71 4.43 -28.63
CA LEU A 279 20.21 3.06 -28.74
C LEU A 279 19.23 2.14 -29.49
N SER A 280 17.92 2.31 -29.31
CA SER A 280 16.91 1.53 -30.03
C SER A 280 16.90 1.79 -31.53
N LYS A 281 17.24 3.01 -31.94
CA LYS A 281 17.31 3.43 -33.33
C LYS A 281 18.70 3.30 -33.96
N SER A 282 19.70 2.88 -33.17
CA SER A 282 21.11 2.86 -33.59
C SER A 282 21.65 4.24 -34.04
N GLU A 283 21.16 5.32 -33.42
CA GLU A 283 21.52 6.71 -33.75
C GLU A 283 22.68 7.26 -32.93
N LEU A 284 23.27 6.45 -32.03
CA LEU A 284 24.35 6.89 -31.16
C LEU A 284 25.68 7.03 -31.95
N THR A 285 26.24 8.25 -31.98
CA THR A 285 27.53 8.56 -32.62
C THR A 285 28.62 8.89 -31.60
N ALA A 286 28.26 9.17 -30.36
CA ALA A 286 29.18 9.49 -29.27
C ALA A 286 30.09 8.30 -28.93
N LYS A 287 31.40 8.58 -28.74
CA LYS A 287 32.40 7.58 -28.35
C LYS A 287 32.89 7.72 -26.92
N SER A 288 32.86 8.93 -26.36
CA SER A 288 33.20 9.19 -24.96
C SER A 288 31.91 9.55 -24.22
N ILE A 289 31.44 8.65 -23.35
CA ILE A 289 30.15 8.79 -22.63
C ILE A 289 30.39 8.78 -21.12
N VAL A 290 29.90 9.81 -20.44
CA VAL A 290 29.92 9.89 -18.98
C VAL A 290 28.51 9.77 -18.46
N MET A 291 28.22 8.78 -17.62
CA MET A 291 26.92 8.58 -16.98
C MET A 291 26.96 9.02 -15.52
N ILE A 292 26.07 9.91 -15.10
CA ILE A 292 25.98 10.39 -13.72
C ILE A 292 24.78 9.73 -13.03
N ASN A 293 25.06 8.80 -12.13
CA ASN A 293 24.04 8.11 -11.35
C ASN A 293 23.56 8.95 -10.17
N CYS A 294 22.35 8.68 -9.71
CA CYS A 294 21.65 9.41 -8.65
C CYS A 294 21.40 10.90 -8.97
N ALA A 295 21.40 11.30 -10.25
CA ALA A 295 21.06 12.67 -10.64
C ALA A 295 19.61 13.00 -10.21
N GLY A 296 19.47 13.85 -9.18
CA GLY A 296 18.18 14.23 -8.61
C GLY A 296 17.55 13.23 -7.62
N SER A 297 18.28 12.22 -7.15
CA SER A 297 17.80 11.29 -6.10
C SER A 297 18.78 11.13 -4.94
N ARG A 298 18.32 10.56 -3.82
CA ARG A 298 19.11 10.34 -2.59
C ARG A 298 19.71 11.66 -2.06
N GLN A 299 18.92 12.72 -2.10
CA GLN A 299 19.28 14.08 -1.70
C GLN A 299 18.13 14.74 -0.96
N PRO A 300 18.29 15.88 -0.25
CA PRO A 300 17.21 16.59 0.41
C PRO A 300 16.00 16.78 -0.51
N GLY A 301 14.80 16.48 0.02
CA GLY A 301 13.55 16.52 -0.74
C GLY A 301 13.25 15.30 -1.60
N ARG A 302 14.24 14.43 -1.85
CA ARG A 302 14.06 13.15 -2.55
C ARG A 302 15.09 12.13 -2.07
N GLU A 303 14.89 11.68 -0.83
CA GLU A 303 15.84 10.84 -0.11
C GLU A 303 15.85 9.37 -0.58
N TYR A 304 14.86 8.95 -1.35
CA TYR A 304 14.75 7.56 -1.83
C TYR A 304 15.68 7.24 -3.01
N CYS A 305 15.94 5.95 -3.20
CA CYS A 305 16.59 5.38 -4.37
C CYS A 305 15.55 4.73 -5.29
N SER A 306 15.61 5.00 -6.59
CA SER A 306 14.74 4.35 -7.58
C SER A 306 15.08 2.88 -7.85
N ARG A 307 16.23 2.37 -7.38
CA ARG A 307 16.66 0.97 -7.48
C ARG A 307 16.89 0.44 -8.90
N ILE A 308 16.50 1.19 -9.94
CA ILE A 308 16.60 0.78 -11.34
C ILE A 308 17.76 1.46 -12.08
N CYS A 309 18.14 2.69 -11.67
CA CYS A 309 19.09 3.55 -12.41
C CYS A 309 20.45 2.88 -12.64
N CYS A 310 21.01 2.23 -11.61
CA CYS A 310 22.31 1.55 -11.73
C CYS A 310 22.28 0.43 -12.77
N ASN A 311 21.24 -0.41 -12.74
CA ASN A 311 21.06 -1.47 -13.74
C ASN A 311 20.81 -0.93 -15.15
N ALA A 312 20.10 0.20 -15.27
CA ALA A 312 19.92 0.88 -16.55
C ALA A 312 21.25 1.39 -17.10
N SER A 313 22.05 2.07 -16.25
CA SER A 313 23.40 2.55 -16.65
C SER A 313 24.31 1.41 -17.06
N LEU A 314 24.38 0.33 -16.28
CA LEU A 314 25.20 -0.85 -16.60
C LEU A 314 24.78 -1.49 -17.92
N LYS A 315 23.46 -1.72 -18.10
CA LYS A 315 22.91 -2.31 -19.32
C LYS A 315 23.17 -1.43 -20.54
N ASN A 316 22.99 -0.10 -20.41
CA ASN A 316 23.25 0.83 -21.50
C ASN A 316 24.74 0.94 -21.82
N ALA A 317 25.62 0.92 -20.82
CA ALA A 317 27.07 0.85 -21.03
C ALA A 317 27.46 -0.39 -21.85
N MET A 318 26.94 -1.56 -21.48
CA MET A 318 27.17 -2.80 -22.23
C MET A 318 26.66 -2.71 -23.66
N ARG A 319 25.45 -2.15 -23.85
CA ARG A 319 24.87 -1.98 -25.18
C ARG A 319 25.67 -1.02 -26.06
N ILE A 320 26.23 0.05 -25.48
CA ILE A 320 27.12 0.98 -26.16
C ILE A 320 28.35 0.24 -26.65
N LEU A 321 29.01 -0.54 -25.77
CA LEU A 321 30.18 -1.33 -26.11
C LEU A 321 29.92 -2.46 -27.14
N ASP A 322 28.68 -2.97 -27.21
CA ASP A 322 28.26 -3.90 -28.25
C ASP A 322 28.14 -3.23 -29.62
N LEU A 323 27.66 -1.99 -29.65
CA LEU A 323 27.51 -1.20 -30.89
C LEU A 323 28.82 -0.54 -31.32
N SER A 324 29.64 -0.11 -30.38
CA SER A 324 30.89 0.59 -30.59
C SER A 324 31.95 0.07 -29.60
N PRO A 325 32.71 -0.99 -29.96
CA PRO A 325 33.72 -1.59 -29.06
C PRO A 325 34.82 -0.64 -28.60
N ASP A 326 35.09 0.42 -29.36
CA ASP A 326 36.11 1.44 -29.05
C ASP A 326 35.57 2.60 -28.20
N ALA A 327 34.28 2.56 -27.80
CA ALA A 327 33.69 3.60 -26.97
C ALA A 327 34.28 3.56 -25.55
N ALA A 328 34.50 4.74 -24.98
CA ALA A 328 34.90 4.91 -23.58
C ALA A 328 33.68 5.27 -22.75
N VAL A 329 33.29 4.41 -21.83
CA VAL A 329 32.14 4.64 -20.93
C VAL A 329 32.61 4.77 -19.50
N THR A 330 32.24 5.88 -18.85
CA THR A 330 32.52 6.12 -17.42
C THR A 330 31.20 6.30 -16.68
N ILE A 331 31.00 5.55 -15.58
CA ILE A 331 29.83 5.68 -14.68
C ILE A 331 30.27 6.34 -13.38
N ILE A 332 29.80 7.55 -13.15
CA ILE A 332 30.01 8.29 -11.91
C ILE A 332 28.86 7.93 -10.96
N HIS A 333 29.18 7.43 -9.77
CA HIS A 333 28.18 6.85 -8.88
C HIS A 333 28.46 7.14 -7.40
N ARG A 334 27.42 7.08 -6.57
CA ARG A 334 27.54 7.10 -5.10
C ARG A 334 27.66 5.68 -4.56
N ASP A 335 26.82 4.77 -5.05
CA ASP A 335 26.89 3.33 -4.87
C ASP A 335 26.32 2.65 -6.11
N ILE A 336 26.74 1.42 -6.39
CA ILE A 336 26.14 0.59 -7.44
C ILE A 336 25.17 -0.40 -6.81
N MET A 337 23.88 -0.26 -7.10
CA MET A 337 22.81 -1.11 -6.58
C MET A 337 22.59 -2.30 -7.52
N SER A 338 23.55 -3.24 -7.54
CA SER A 338 23.51 -4.48 -8.32
C SER A 338 22.91 -5.63 -7.50
N CYS A 339 21.64 -5.49 -7.09
CA CYS A 339 20.97 -6.48 -6.26
C CYS A 339 20.57 -7.73 -7.04
N GLY A 340 21.11 -8.87 -6.65
CA GLY A 340 20.84 -10.17 -7.26
C GLY A 340 21.93 -10.65 -8.23
N THR A 341 21.97 -11.97 -8.46
CA THR A 341 23.05 -12.63 -9.21
C THR A 341 23.23 -12.11 -10.63
N ALA A 342 22.15 -11.85 -11.35
CA ALA A 342 22.19 -11.32 -12.71
C ALA A 342 22.69 -9.87 -12.75
N ALA A 343 22.29 -9.02 -11.81
CA ALA A 343 22.73 -7.63 -11.73
C ALA A 343 24.21 -7.55 -11.33
N GLU A 344 24.66 -8.40 -10.41
CA GLU A 344 26.07 -8.52 -10.03
C GLU A 344 26.93 -9.01 -11.19
N ALA A 345 26.46 -10.01 -11.95
CA ALA A 345 27.14 -10.47 -13.15
C ALA A 345 27.23 -9.36 -14.21
N LEU A 346 26.17 -8.58 -14.40
CA LEU A 346 26.17 -7.43 -15.33
C LEU A 346 27.21 -6.37 -14.91
N TYR A 347 27.29 -6.06 -13.61
CA TYR A 347 28.29 -5.12 -13.08
C TYR A 347 29.71 -5.61 -13.33
N ARG A 348 30.00 -6.87 -13.02
CA ARG A 348 31.30 -7.49 -13.24
C ARG A 348 31.69 -7.48 -14.71
N ASN A 349 30.79 -7.92 -15.59
CA ASN A 349 31.02 -7.92 -17.04
C ASN A 349 31.27 -6.51 -17.59
N ALA A 350 30.56 -5.50 -17.08
CA ALA A 350 30.80 -4.11 -17.47
C ALA A 350 32.22 -3.66 -17.08
N SER A 351 32.68 -3.99 -15.86
CA SER A 351 34.02 -3.70 -15.40
C SER A 351 35.11 -4.43 -16.24
N GLU A 352 34.92 -5.72 -16.53
CA GLU A 352 35.82 -6.55 -17.34
C GLU A 352 35.93 -6.03 -18.79
N ARG A 353 34.87 -5.42 -19.32
CA ARG A 353 34.82 -4.79 -20.64
C ARG A 353 35.34 -3.35 -20.65
N GLY A 354 35.91 -2.85 -19.55
CA GLY A 354 36.56 -1.56 -19.47
C GLY A 354 35.65 -0.37 -19.16
N VAL A 355 34.40 -0.60 -18.69
CA VAL A 355 33.61 0.49 -18.13
C VAL A 355 34.28 1.00 -16.87
N ARG A 356 34.57 2.30 -16.82
CA ARG A 356 35.21 2.94 -15.66
C ARG A 356 34.14 3.34 -14.63
N PHE A 357 34.48 3.17 -13.36
CA PHE A 357 33.60 3.53 -12.24
C PHE A 357 34.30 4.56 -11.36
N VAL A 358 33.67 5.74 -11.19
CA VAL A 358 34.20 6.84 -10.36
C VAL A 358 33.20 7.10 -9.25
N ARG A 359 33.66 6.99 -8.00
CA ARG A 359 32.79 7.23 -6.83
C ARG A 359 32.82 8.69 -6.42
N TYR A 360 31.65 9.25 -6.09
CA TYR A 360 31.51 10.61 -5.57
C TYR A 360 30.61 10.66 -4.35
N SER A 361 30.76 11.70 -3.52
CA SER A 361 29.87 11.98 -2.38
C SER A 361 28.79 13.03 -2.72
N LEU A 362 27.77 13.13 -1.88
CA LEU A 362 26.72 14.13 -2.04
C LEU A 362 27.25 15.56 -1.81
N GLU A 363 28.27 15.71 -0.97
CA GLU A 363 28.93 16.95 -0.61
C GLU A 363 29.80 17.49 -1.76
N GLN A 364 30.32 16.58 -2.58
CA GLN A 364 31.20 16.89 -3.74
C GLN A 364 30.59 16.35 -5.03
N ARG A 365 29.46 16.94 -5.43
CA ARG A 365 28.73 16.52 -6.65
C ARG A 365 29.55 16.80 -7.91
N PRO A 366 29.43 15.95 -8.94
CA PRO A 366 29.98 16.22 -10.26
C PRO A 366 29.46 17.55 -10.81
N GLN A 367 30.31 18.27 -11.54
CA GLN A 367 29.99 19.51 -12.23
C GLN A 367 30.13 19.30 -13.73
N VAL A 368 29.06 19.53 -14.48
CA VAL A 368 29.09 19.49 -15.95
C VAL A 368 29.44 20.87 -16.48
N LYS A 369 30.50 20.95 -17.27
CA LYS A 369 30.95 22.17 -17.95
C LYS A 369 30.59 22.04 -19.42
N THR A 370 29.85 23.00 -19.93
CA THR A 370 29.47 23.08 -21.35
C THR A 370 30.22 24.22 -22.02
N GLY A 371 30.81 23.98 -23.18
CA GLY A 371 31.61 24.98 -23.88
C GLY A 371 31.63 24.77 -25.38
N THR A 372 32.31 25.66 -26.12
CA THR A 372 32.45 25.60 -27.58
C THR A 372 33.24 24.37 -28.08
N GLY A 373 33.92 23.63 -27.19
CA GLY A 373 34.71 22.43 -27.51
C GLY A 373 34.07 21.11 -27.16
N GLY A 374 32.85 21.12 -26.60
CA GLY A 374 32.17 19.90 -26.14
C GLY A 374 31.65 20.00 -24.70
N VAL A 375 31.44 18.86 -24.07
CA VAL A 375 31.02 18.75 -22.67
C VAL A 375 32.09 18.03 -21.85
N SER A 376 32.40 18.50 -20.64
CA SER A 376 33.27 17.80 -19.69
C SER A 376 32.63 17.72 -18.32
N VAL A 377 33.08 16.74 -17.52
CA VAL A 377 32.56 16.51 -16.16
C VAL A 377 33.74 16.57 -15.18
N GLU A 378 33.74 17.58 -14.32
CA GLU A 378 34.65 17.63 -13.17
C GLU A 378 34.02 16.82 -12.03
N VAL A 379 34.77 15.86 -11.50
CA VAL A 379 34.33 15.04 -10.34
C VAL A 379 35.49 14.84 -9.37
N PHE A 380 35.20 14.89 -8.08
CA PHE A 380 36.17 14.48 -7.06
C PHE A 380 36.09 12.95 -6.91
N ASP A 381 37.20 12.28 -7.25
CA ASP A 381 37.31 10.82 -7.09
C ASP A 381 37.75 10.50 -5.65
N GLU A 382 36.86 9.92 -4.88
CA GLU A 382 37.12 9.54 -3.47
C GLU A 382 38.21 8.47 -3.32
N THR A 383 38.51 7.71 -4.39
CA THR A 383 39.54 6.67 -4.37
C THR A 383 40.95 7.26 -4.60
N LEU A 384 41.01 8.21 -5.49
CA LEU A 384 42.25 8.91 -5.82
C LEU A 384 42.55 10.11 -4.92
N ASP A 385 41.52 10.57 -4.17
CA ASP A 385 41.55 11.78 -3.33
C ASP A 385 41.90 13.05 -4.12
N GLU A 386 41.46 13.13 -5.37
CA GLU A 386 41.73 14.27 -6.26
C GLU A 386 40.56 14.58 -7.20
N LYS A 387 40.55 15.80 -7.74
CA LYS A 387 39.63 16.19 -8.81
C LYS A 387 40.13 15.69 -10.15
N ILE A 388 39.25 15.08 -10.91
CA ILE A 388 39.51 14.67 -12.30
C ILE A 388 38.53 15.36 -13.24
N ASP A 389 38.99 15.73 -14.42
CA ASP A 389 38.17 16.23 -15.52
C ASP A 389 38.03 15.13 -16.57
N LEU A 390 36.78 14.85 -16.95
CA LEU A 390 36.41 13.82 -17.94
C LEU A 390 35.81 14.50 -19.16
N ASP A 391 36.56 14.56 -20.28
CA ASP A 391 36.03 15.02 -21.55
C ASP A 391 35.04 13.99 -22.11
N ALA A 392 33.87 14.44 -22.58
CA ALA A 392 32.83 13.59 -23.09
C ALA A 392 32.16 14.15 -24.37
N ASP A 393 31.77 13.25 -25.26
CA ASP A 393 30.87 13.59 -26.36
C ASP A 393 29.43 13.68 -25.87
N MET A 394 29.12 12.94 -24.80
CA MET A 394 27.78 12.88 -24.22
C MET A 394 27.83 12.65 -22.71
N VAL A 395 26.97 13.36 -21.98
CA VAL A 395 26.70 13.13 -20.57
C VAL A 395 25.26 12.57 -20.40
N VAL A 396 25.13 11.48 -19.68
CA VAL A 396 23.85 10.79 -19.46
C VAL A 396 23.46 10.85 -17.99
N LEU A 397 22.33 11.43 -17.70
CA LEU A 397 21.82 11.55 -16.33
C LEU A 397 20.92 10.35 -16.00
N ALA A 398 21.34 9.53 -15.06
CA ALA A 398 20.51 8.47 -14.50
C ALA A 398 19.62 9.03 -13.39
N THR A 399 18.48 9.55 -13.81
CA THR A 399 17.50 10.22 -12.96
C THR A 399 16.52 9.23 -12.33
N PRO A 400 15.89 9.57 -11.19
CA PRO A 400 14.92 8.68 -10.53
C PRO A 400 13.58 8.63 -11.27
N LEU A 401 12.84 7.57 -11.00
CA LEU A 401 11.40 7.58 -11.22
C LEU A 401 10.70 8.42 -10.15
N VAL A 402 9.74 9.22 -10.57
CA VAL A 402 8.87 10.04 -9.72
C VAL A 402 7.41 9.72 -10.01
N SER A 403 6.55 9.99 -9.03
CA SER A 403 5.10 9.84 -9.20
C SER A 403 4.60 10.71 -10.35
N PRO A 404 3.64 10.24 -11.16
CA PRO A 404 3.00 11.06 -12.18
C PRO A 404 2.25 12.26 -11.57
N ASP A 405 2.15 13.35 -12.33
CA ASP A 405 1.52 14.58 -11.86
C ASP A 405 0.02 14.40 -11.57
N ASP A 406 -0.65 13.52 -12.33
CA ASP A 406 -2.07 13.17 -12.19
C ASP A 406 -2.35 12.21 -11.00
N SER A 407 -1.34 11.78 -10.26
CA SER A 407 -1.50 10.92 -9.08
C SER A 407 -2.32 11.58 -7.95
N VAL A 408 -2.32 12.92 -7.86
CA VAL A 408 -3.14 13.69 -6.91
C VAL A 408 -4.62 13.47 -7.18
N GLU A 409 -5.01 13.66 -8.44
CA GLU A 409 -6.39 13.52 -8.89
C GLU A 409 -6.86 12.08 -8.75
N THR A 410 -6.03 11.12 -9.19
CA THR A 410 -6.31 9.69 -9.05
C THR A 410 -6.47 9.29 -7.59
N SER A 411 -5.63 9.80 -6.68
CA SER A 411 -5.73 9.54 -5.24
C SER A 411 -7.07 10.02 -4.66
N LYS A 412 -7.51 11.22 -5.04
CA LYS A 412 -8.81 11.78 -4.61
C LYS A 412 -9.98 10.98 -5.17
N LEU A 413 -9.92 10.66 -6.47
CA LEU A 413 -10.95 9.90 -7.17
C LEU A 413 -11.17 8.51 -6.55
N LEU A 414 -10.07 7.81 -6.27
CA LEU A 414 -10.10 6.45 -5.72
C LEU A 414 -10.18 6.43 -4.18
N LYS A 415 -10.08 7.60 -3.52
CA LYS A 415 -10.04 7.73 -2.05
C LYS A 415 -8.94 6.87 -1.42
N VAL A 416 -7.73 6.90 -2.02
CA VAL A 416 -6.57 6.12 -1.61
C VAL A 416 -5.40 7.03 -1.18
N PRO A 417 -4.60 6.65 -0.16
CA PRO A 417 -3.51 7.47 0.32
C PRO A 417 -2.29 7.46 -0.60
N ARG A 418 -1.46 8.51 -0.48
CA ARG A 418 -0.14 8.61 -1.08
C ARG A 418 0.92 8.91 -0.01
N ASP A 419 2.16 8.54 -0.31
CA ASP A 419 3.31 8.90 0.52
C ASP A 419 3.75 10.37 0.30
N LYS A 420 4.78 10.80 1.03
CA LYS A 420 5.34 12.16 0.93
C LYS A 420 5.99 12.47 -0.43
N TYR A 421 6.26 11.45 -1.25
CA TYR A 421 6.83 11.59 -2.59
C TYR A 421 5.78 11.48 -3.70
N GLY A 422 4.52 11.25 -3.34
CA GLY A 422 3.40 11.18 -4.25
C GLY A 422 3.07 9.78 -4.77
N PHE A 423 3.83 8.74 -4.40
CA PHE A 423 3.51 7.36 -4.73
C PHE A 423 2.33 6.86 -3.91
N PHE A 424 1.54 5.94 -4.47
CA PHE A 424 0.42 5.35 -3.75
C PHE A 424 0.90 4.46 -2.61
N LEU A 425 0.24 4.59 -1.45
CA LEU A 425 0.61 3.88 -0.24
C LEU A 425 -0.30 2.66 -0.05
N GLU A 426 0.31 1.48 -0.01
CA GLU A 426 -0.37 0.22 0.28
C GLU A 426 -0.89 0.15 1.72
N ALA A 427 -1.88 -0.70 1.95
CA ALA A 427 -2.46 -0.89 3.28
C ALA A 427 -1.44 -1.41 4.32
N HIS A 428 -0.52 -2.28 3.92
CA HIS A 428 0.57 -2.76 4.77
C HIS A 428 1.68 -3.41 3.93
N VAL A 429 2.91 -2.93 4.07
CA VAL A 429 4.07 -3.34 3.26
C VAL A 429 4.36 -4.85 3.23
N LYS A 430 4.06 -5.59 4.30
CA LYS A 430 4.30 -7.04 4.40
C LYS A 430 3.03 -7.89 4.24
N LEU A 431 1.93 -7.45 4.81
CA LEU A 431 0.72 -8.26 4.94
C LEU A 431 -0.31 -8.00 3.84
N ARG A 432 -0.33 -6.78 3.31
CA ARG A 432 -1.25 -6.34 2.24
C ARG A 432 -0.50 -5.45 1.23
N PRO A 433 0.53 -5.99 0.55
CA PRO A 433 1.48 -5.18 -0.23
C PRO A 433 0.94 -4.70 -1.58
N VAL A 434 -0.14 -5.27 -2.08
CA VAL A 434 -0.80 -4.89 -3.35
C VAL A 434 -2.24 -4.44 -3.16
N GLU A 435 -2.64 -4.14 -1.92
CA GLU A 435 -3.98 -3.71 -1.55
C GLU A 435 -3.94 -2.31 -0.96
N PHE A 436 -4.95 -1.52 -1.20
CA PHE A 436 -5.20 -0.30 -0.43
C PHE A 436 -5.98 -0.60 0.85
N SER A 437 -6.06 0.39 1.74
CA SER A 437 -7.01 0.36 2.86
C SER A 437 -8.46 0.48 2.39
N THR A 438 -8.69 0.99 1.19
CA THR A 438 -9.98 1.00 0.51
C THR A 438 -10.22 -0.38 -0.11
N ASP A 439 -11.21 -1.10 0.38
CA ASP A 439 -11.49 -2.46 -0.05
C ASP A 439 -11.91 -2.51 -1.52
N GLY A 440 -11.44 -3.55 -2.23
CA GLY A 440 -11.72 -3.77 -3.65
C GLY A 440 -10.85 -2.93 -4.60
N VAL A 441 -9.98 -2.07 -4.06
CA VAL A 441 -9.00 -1.30 -4.84
C VAL A 441 -7.59 -1.82 -4.53
N PHE A 442 -6.86 -2.13 -5.60
CA PHE A 442 -5.53 -2.75 -5.54
C PHE A 442 -4.50 -1.87 -6.23
N VAL A 443 -3.21 -2.06 -5.94
CA VAL A 443 -2.11 -1.29 -6.51
C VAL A 443 -0.97 -2.20 -6.93
N CYS A 444 -0.31 -1.88 -8.06
CA CYS A 444 0.85 -2.63 -8.51
C CYS A 444 1.84 -1.76 -9.29
N GLY A 445 3.06 -2.28 -9.43
CA GLY A 445 4.13 -1.66 -10.19
C GLY A 445 4.65 -0.36 -9.59
N SER A 446 5.21 0.48 -10.46
CA SER A 446 5.83 1.73 -10.04
C SER A 446 4.84 2.81 -9.59
N ALA A 447 3.54 2.57 -9.68
CA ALA A 447 2.52 3.43 -9.05
C ALA A 447 2.67 3.46 -7.52
N ARG A 448 3.07 2.33 -6.93
CA ARG A 448 3.31 2.18 -5.49
C ARG A 448 4.69 2.69 -5.06
N TRP A 449 5.71 2.35 -5.83
CA TRP A 449 7.11 2.67 -5.54
C TRP A 449 7.97 2.32 -6.76
N PRO A 450 9.13 2.98 -7.01
CA PRO A 450 10.02 2.59 -8.08
C PRO A 450 10.44 1.12 -7.99
N VAL A 451 10.12 0.35 -9.02
CA VAL A 451 10.43 -1.08 -9.14
C VAL A 451 10.83 -1.42 -10.58
N ASN A 452 11.61 -2.49 -10.76
CA ASN A 452 12.02 -2.95 -12.09
C ASN A 452 10.86 -3.65 -12.83
N ALA A 453 11.04 -3.93 -14.11
CA ALA A 453 9.99 -4.51 -14.96
C ALA A 453 9.52 -5.88 -14.47
N ARG A 454 10.43 -6.73 -13.96
CA ARG A 454 10.09 -8.05 -13.40
C ARG A 454 9.23 -7.92 -12.15
N GLU A 455 9.62 -7.02 -11.23
CA GLU A 455 8.83 -6.73 -10.03
C GLU A 455 7.45 -6.14 -10.41
N CYS A 456 7.37 -5.31 -11.46
CA CYS A 456 6.10 -4.81 -11.99
C CYS A 456 5.16 -5.95 -12.41
N ILE A 457 5.68 -6.95 -13.16
CA ILE A 457 4.92 -8.11 -13.60
C ILE A 457 4.41 -8.91 -12.39
N TRP A 458 5.28 -9.24 -11.45
CA TRP A 458 4.91 -10.01 -10.26
C TRP A 458 3.85 -9.29 -9.41
N GLN A 459 3.98 -7.96 -9.25
CA GLN A 459 2.99 -7.17 -8.53
C GLN A 459 1.67 -7.08 -9.28
N GLY A 460 1.70 -6.99 -10.62
CA GLY A 460 0.50 -7.03 -11.46
C GLY A 460 -0.25 -8.35 -11.28
N GLN A 461 0.44 -9.49 -11.38
CA GLN A 461 -0.12 -10.82 -11.13
C GLN A 461 -0.65 -10.98 -9.70
N ALA A 462 0.09 -10.47 -8.70
CA ALA A 462 -0.34 -10.52 -7.30
C ALA A 462 -1.61 -9.68 -7.07
N ALA A 463 -1.70 -8.49 -7.68
CA ALA A 463 -2.88 -7.64 -7.61
C ALA A 463 -4.09 -8.31 -8.30
N ALA A 464 -3.87 -8.94 -9.46
CA ALA A 464 -4.89 -9.72 -10.16
C ALA A 464 -5.39 -10.89 -9.31
N ALA A 465 -4.47 -11.67 -8.71
CA ALA A 465 -4.83 -12.77 -7.81
C ALA A 465 -5.65 -12.31 -6.60
N LYS A 466 -5.35 -11.14 -6.04
CA LYS A 466 -6.14 -10.55 -4.95
C LYS A 466 -7.50 -10.03 -5.41
N ALA A 467 -7.55 -9.39 -6.56
CA ALA A 467 -8.80 -8.88 -7.15
C ALA A 467 -9.75 -10.01 -7.57
N SER A 468 -9.21 -11.15 -7.99
CA SER A 468 -10.01 -12.31 -8.41
C SER A 468 -10.72 -13.01 -7.26
N ILE A 469 -10.24 -12.90 -6.01
CA ILE A 469 -10.86 -13.56 -4.85
C ILE A 469 -12.35 -13.19 -4.71
N PRO A 470 -12.72 -11.91 -4.47
CA PRO A 470 -14.13 -11.55 -4.32
C PRO A 470 -14.95 -11.80 -5.59
N ILE A 471 -14.34 -11.66 -6.76
CA ILE A 471 -15.01 -11.92 -8.04
C ILE A 471 -15.36 -13.40 -8.19
N SER A 472 -14.43 -14.30 -7.85
CA SER A 472 -14.64 -15.76 -7.94
C SER A 472 -15.59 -16.28 -6.87
N GLU A 473 -15.59 -15.70 -5.67
CA GLU A 473 -16.55 -16.00 -4.61
C GLU A 473 -17.97 -15.52 -4.96
N GLY A 474 -18.09 -14.55 -5.87
CA GLY A 474 -19.35 -13.95 -6.33
C GLY A 474 -20.08 -13.13 -5.27
N LYS A 475 -19.48 -13.00 -4.10
CA LYS A 475 -20.02 -12.23 -2.97
C LYS A 475 -18.91 -11.70 -2.06
N VAL A 476 -19.19 -10.59 -1.41
CA VAL A 476 -18.34 -10.04 -0.33
C VAL A 476 -19.16 -9.93 0.94
N ARG A 477 -18.52 -10.17 2.06
CA ARG A 477 -19.11 -9.94 3.38
C ARG A 477 -18.99 -8.46 3.74
N ILE A 478 -20.07 -7.90 4.25
CA ILE A 478 -20.13 -6.53 4.72
C ILE A 478 -19.83 -6.54 6.22
N GLU A 479 -18.81 -5.77 6.64
CA GLU A 479 -18.48 -5.62 8.07
C GLU A 479 -19.69 -5.12 8.85
N ALA A 480 -20.04 -5.82 9.93
CA ALA A 480 -21.22 -5.49 10.70
C ALA A 480 -21.05 -4.28 11.64
N ILE A 481 -19.80 -3.85 11.92
CA ILE A 481 -19.52 -2.66 12.74
C ILE A 481 -19.72 -1.40 11.89
N THR A 482 -20.97 -1.05 11.66
CA THR A 482 -21.41 0.09 10.86
C THR A 482 -22.12 1.13 11.73
N ALA A 483 -22.38 2.31 11.16
CA ALA A 483 -23.22 3.30 11.81
C ALA A 483 -24.70 2.89 11.71
N GLU A 484 -25.44 3.11 12.79
CA GLU A 484 -26.88 2.86 12.88
C GLU A 484 -27.61 4.13 13.32
N VAL A 485 -28.75 4.40 12.68
CA VAL A 485 -29.56 5.60 12.94
C VAL A 485 -30.79 5.24 13.76
N ASN A 486 -30.99 5.94 14.86
CA ASN A 486 -32.28 5.92 15.58
C ASN A 486 -33.23 6.94 14.93
N PRO A 487 -34.28 6.51 14.22
CA PRO A 487 -35.18 7.40 13.51
C PRO A 487 -35.99 8.32 14.45
N GLU A 488 -36.24 7.92 15.68
CA GLU A 488 -37.01 8.70 16.65
C GLU A 488 -36.24 9.95 17.13
N LYS A 489 -34.92 9.86 17.17
CA LYS A 489 -34.02 10.97 17.57
C LYS A 489 -33.53 11.80 16.37
N CYS A 490 -33.70 11.30 15.16
CA CYS A 490 -33.10 11.88 13.96
C CYS A 490 -33.91 13.09 13.46
N ALA A 491 -33.28 14.27 13.43
CA ALA A 491 -33.89 15.48 12.87
C ALA A 491 -33.64 15.65 11.36
N ALA A 492 -33.05 14.67 10.68
CA ALA A 492 -32.67 14.73 9.26
C ALA A 492 -31.92 16.03 8.84
N CYS A 493 -31.07 16.56 9.71
CA CYS A 493 -30.35 17.82 9.52
C CYS A 493 -29.20 17.75 8.49
N GLY A 494 -28.74 16.55 8.13
CA GLY A 494 -27.70 16.36 7.12
C GLY A 494 -26.24 16.44 7.61
N ASN A 495 -25.98 16.78 8.88
CA ASN A 495 -24.62 16.90 9.39
C ASN A 495 -23.79 15.61 9.21
N CYS A 496 -24.41 14.46 9.44
CA CYS A 496 -23.77 13.14 9.26
C CYS A 496 -23.45 12.84 7.77
N VAL A 497 -24.27 13.32 6.83
CA VAL A 497 -24.02 13.19 5.39
C VAL A 497 -22.78 13.98 5.00
N THR A 498 -22.73 15.25 5.40
CA THR A 498 -21.58 16.13 5.11
C THR A 498 -20.28 15.64 5.78
N ALA A 499 -20.41 15.03 6.97
CA ALA A 499 -19.26 14.53 7.73
C ALA A 499 -18.73 13.19 7.21
N CYS A 500 -19.47 12.44 6.39
CA CYS A 500 -19.09 11.10 5.95
C CYS A 500 -18.05 11.16 4.81
N PRO A 501 -16.78 10.79 5.03
CA PRO A 501 -15.76 10.82 3.98
C PRO A 501 -15.96 9.69 2.94
N PHE A 502 -16.83 8.71 3.24
CA PHE A 502 -17.11 7.56 2.38
C PHE A 502 -18.43 7.70 1.61
N GLU A 503 -19.15 8.80 1.79
CA GLU A 503 -20.46 9.04 1.16
C GLU A 503 -21.46 7.89 1.41
N ALA A 504 -21.34 7.25 2.58
CA ALA A 504 -22.15 6.09 2.98
C ALA A 504 -23.50 6.49 3.60
N ILE A 505 -23.82 7.77 3.66
CA ILE A 505 -25.02 8.28 4.34
C ILE A 505 -25.76 9.22 3.40
N GLU A 506 -27.06 8.98 3.25
CA GLU A 506 -27.96 9.81 2.44
C GLU A 506 -29.20 10.23 3.21
N ILE A 507 -29.83 11.32 2.79
CA ILE A 507 -31.16 11.69 3.21
C ILE A 507 -32.14 11.17 2.17
N THR A 508 -33.06 10.31 2.60
CA THR A 508 -34.14 9.79 1.76
C THR A 508 -35.48 10.42 2.19
N ASP A 509 -36.37 10.56 1.25
CA ASP A 509 -37.76 10.93 1.52
C ASP A 509 -38.63 9.67 1.35
N CYS A 510 -39.21 9.20 2.42
CA CYS A 510 -40.14 8.08 2.43
C CYS A 510 -41.53 8.58 2.87
N ASP A 511 -42.45 8.67 1.97
CA ASP A 511 -43.86 9.09 2.21
C ASP A 511 -43.98 10.47 2.87
N GLY A 512 -43.12 11.42 2.46
CA GLY A 512 -43.07 12.79 3.02
C GLY A 512 -42.35 12.92 4.37
N VAL A 513 -41.73 11.85 4.86
CA VAL A 513 -40.88 11.86 6.06
C VAL A 513 -39.42 11.79 5.62
N ARG A 514 -38.65 12.83 5.91
CA ARG A 514 -37.19 12.84 5.68
C ARG A 514 -36.52 11.95 6.71
N ALA A 515 -35.79 10.98 6.23
CA ALA A 515 -35.03 10.04 7.05
C ALA A 515 -33.57 9.95 6.56
N VAL A 516 -32.67 9.67 7.48
CA VAL A 516 -31.26 9.37 7.17
C VAL A 516 -31.09 7.88 7.04
N LYS A 517 -30.48 7.44 5.94
CA LYS A 517 -30.17 6.05 5.67
C LYS A 517 -28.67 5.85 5.56
N VAL A 518 -28.16 4.77 6.13
CA VAL A 518 -26.76 4.36 6.03
C VAL A 518 -26.65 3.20 5.03
N ASN A 519 -25.77 3.33 4.06
CA ASN A 519 -25.34 2.22 3.21
C ASN A 519 -24.26 1.43 3.97
N GLU A 520 -24.62 0.30 4.57
CA GLU A 520 -23.70 -0.52 5.37
C GLU A 520 -22.51 -1.04 4.56
N ALA A 521 -22.69 -1.31 3.27
CA ALA A 521 -21.60 -1.79 2.39
C ALA A 521 -20.52 -0.73 2.11
N GLN A 522 -20.89 0.56 2.12
CA GLN A 522 -19.96 1.68 2.01
C GLN A 522 -19.41 2.15 3.36
N CYS A 523 -20.15 1.89 4.45
CA CYS A 523 -19.79 2.34 5.78
C CYS A 523 -18.51 1.64 6.26
N LYS A 524 -17.49 2.41 6.68
CA LYS A 524 -16.22 1.90 7.24
C LYS A 524 -16.17 1.92 8.77
N GLY A 525 -17.29 2.18 9.43
CA GLY A 525 -17.34 2.20 10.89
C GLY A 525 -16.38 3.20 11.54
N CYS A 526 -16.07 4.33 10.88
CA CYS A 526 -15.08 5.29 11.37
C CYS A 526 -15.57 6.19 12.50
N GLY A 527 -16.87 6.25 12.75
CA GLY A 527 -17.49 7.02 13.85
C GLY A 527 -17.61 8.53 13.61
N THR A 528 -17.11 9.09 12.51
CA THR A 528 -17.15 10.54 12.24
C THR A 528 -18.58 11.11 12.26
N CYS A 529 -19.55 10.36 11.72
CA CYS A 529 -20.96 10.74 11.72
C CYS A 529 -21.58 10.72 13.13
N VAL A 530 -21.10 9.84 14.01
CA VAL A 530 -21.53 9.77 15.42
C VAL A 530 -21.10 11.04 16.14
N ALA A 531 -19.83 11.43 15.98
CA ALA A 531 -19.29 12.65 16.59
C ALA A 531 -19.96 13.94 16.05
N ALA A 532 -20.44 13.92 14.79
CA ALA A 532 -21.12 15.06 14.18
C ALA A 532 -22.61 15.16 14.52
N CYS A 533 -23.20 14.16 15.19
CA CYS A 533 -24.62 14.13 15.48
C CYS A 533 -24.96 14.83 16.81
N HIS A 534 -25.53 16.03 16.75
CA HIS A 534 -25.92 16.77 17.96
C HIS A 534 -27.08 16.15 18.75
N ASN A 535 -27.90 15.30 18.11
CA ASN A 535 -29.07 14.67 18.74
C ASN A 535 -28.80 13.27 19.29
N ASP A 536 -27.54 12.80 19.26
CA ASP A 536 -27.18 11.40 19.62
C ASP A 536 -28.07 10.36 18.89
N ALA A 537 -28.46 10.69 17.65
CA ALA A 537 -29.34 9.86 16.83
C ALA A 537 -28.57 8.82 16.01
N ILE A 538 -27.26 8.96 15.86
CA ILE A 538 -26.38 8.00 15.21
C ILE A 538 -25.46 7.37 16.25
N GLN A 539 -25.37 6.05 16.22
CA GLN A 539 -24.47 5.25 17.04
C GLN A 539 -23.63 4.36 16.13
N GLN A 540 -22.47 3.93 16.58
CA GLN A 540 -21.68 2.91 15.91
C GLN A 540 -21.86 1.58 16.61
N LYS A 541 -22.23 0.54 15.87
CA LYS A 541 -22.32 -0.82 16.40
C LYS A 541 -20.96 -1.22 17.01
N GLY A 542 -20.97 -1.79 18.21
CA GLY A 542 -19.75 -2.14 18.95
C GLY A 542 -18.98 -0.98 19.60
N PHE A 543 -19.40 0.28 19.39
CA PHE A 543 -18.82 1.51 19.96
C PHE A 543 -19.90 2.54 20.30
N SER A 544 -21.01 2.10 20.89
CA SER A 544 -22.08 2.99 21.31
C SER A 544 -21.65 3.90 22.47
N SER A 545 -22.32 5.03 22.64
CA SER A 545 -22.07 5.96 23.76
C SER A 545 -22.14 5.25 25.12
N ARG A 546 -23.02 4.23 25.27
CA ARG A 546 -23.12 3.41 26.47
C ARG A 546 -21.88 2.56 26.71
N GLN A 547 -21.33 1.94 25.66
CA GLN A 547 -20.11 1.12 25.73
C GLN A 547 -18.89 1.99 26.05
N LEU A 548 -18.75 3.16 25.41
CA LEU A 548 -17.66 4.10 25.69
C LEU A 548 -17.77 4.68 27.10
N GLY A 549 -18.97 5.02 27.57
CA GLY A 549 -19.21 5.45 28.94
C GLY A 549 -18.77 4.40 29.96
N ALA A 550 -19.11 3.14 29.74
CA ALA A 550 -18.70 2.04 30.62
C ALA A 550 -17.17 1.85 30.67
N MET A 551 -16.46 2.07 29.55
CA MET A 551 -15.00 2.06 29.53
C MET A 551 -14.41 3.19 30.38
N ILE A 552 -14.96 4.41 30.28
CA ILE A 552 -14.53 5.56 31.08
C ILE A 552 -14.77 5.31 32.56
N ASP A 553 -15.96 4.82 32.93
CA ASP A 553 -16.30 4.48 34.32
C ASP A 553 -15.35 3.42 34.90
N ALA A 554 -15.01 2.39 34.12
CA ALA A 554 -14.08 1.35 34.53
C ALA A 554 -12.65 1.92 34.75
N LEU A 555 -12.21 2.84 33.89
CA LEU A 555 -10.94 3.52 34.03
C LEU A 555 -10.88 4.35 35.33
N VAL A 556 -11.93 5.10 35.62
CA VAL A 556 -12.03 5.93 36.82
C VAL A 556 -11.98 5.07 38.08
N ARG A 557 -12.76 3.99 38.14
CA ARG A 557 -12.76 3.04 39.27
C ARG A 557 -11.38 2.42 39.50
N ALA A 558 -10.76 1.87 38.45
CA ALA A 558 -9.43 1.27 38.53
C ALA A 558 -8.32 2.28 38.92
N THR A 559 -8.59 3.59 38.79
CA THR A 559 -7.67 4.64 39.21
C THR A 559 -7.86 5.00 40.69
N THR A 560 -9.09 5.00 41.19
CA THR A 560 -9.41 5.32 42.58
C THR A 560 -9.10 4.19 43.55
N GLU A 561 -9.28 2.94 43.17
CA GLU A 561 -8.95 1.76 43.98
C GLU A 561 -7.45 1.50 44.09
N GLY A 562 -6.64 1.92 43.11
CA GLY A 562 -5.19 1.85 43.16
C GLY A 562 -4.52 2.99 43.96
N ALA A 563 -5.29 3.96 44.43
CA ALA A 563 -4.82 5.09 45.25
C ALA A 563 -5.06 4.88 46.76
N GLN A 564 -5.69 3.79 47.16
CA GLN A 564 -5.82 3.31 48.54
C GLN A 564 -4.84 2.15 48.82
#